data_7f6efdd545ab83694430a6ba9ac5815f
#
_entry.id   7f6efdd545ab83694430a6ba9ac5815f
#
_cell.length_a   1.000
_cell.length_b   1.000
_cell.length_c   1.000
_cell.angle_alpha   90.00
_cell.angle_beta   90.00
_cell.angle_gamma   90.00
#
_symmetry.space_group_name_H-M   'P 1'
#
loop_
_entity.id
_entity.type
_entity.pdbx_description
1 polymer ?
#
loop_
_entity_poly.entity_id
_entity_poly.type
_entity_poly.pdbx_seq_one_letter_code
_entity_poly.pdbx_strand_id
1 'polypeptide(L)'
;MSLREAKIRAQEGLERAASNADRSTPDWSVTAFAACVRAIRKMPPLFTFEQLRLAAGDIEQPPDLRAWGIIAKRLVETEYIQRTGRYAPTASSNCAPKMLYQRLTR
;
A
#
# COMPACT_ATOMS: atom_id res chain seq x y z
N MET A 1 -14.86 -18.84 -11.98
CA MET A 1 -14.51 -17.40 -12.06
C MET A 1 -13.21 -17.25 -12.84
N SER A 2 -13.20 -16.36 -13.81
CA SER A 2 -11.98 -16.08 -14.57
C SER A 2 -11.01 -15.24 -13.76
N LEU A 3 -9.74 -15.28 -14.11
CA LEU A 3 -8.72 -14.44 -13.48
C LEU A 3 -9.06 -12.95 -13.61
N ARG A 4 -9.60 -12.56 -14.76
CA ARG A 4 -10.02 -11.18 -15.02
C ARG A 4 -11.12 -10.73 -14.04
N GLU A 5 -12.12 -11.58 -13.83
CA GLU A 5 -13.21 -11.27 -12.89
C GLU A 5 -12.71 -11.18 -11.46
N ALA A 6 -11.78 -12.05 -11.07
CA ALA A 6 -11.18 -12.01 -9.74
C ALA A 6 -10.42 -10.71 -9.51
N LYS A 7 -9.68 -10.23 -10.52
CA LYS A 7 -8.96 -8.95 -10.44
C LYS A 7 -9.91 -7.75 -10.31
N ILE A 8 -11.01 -7.77 -11.07
CA ILE A 8 -12.01 -6.71 -11.01
C ILE A 8 -12.63 -6.64 -9.62
N ARG A 9 -13.00 -7.79 -9.03
CA ARG A 9 -13.59 -7.84 -7.69
C ARG A 9 -12.61 -7.35 -6.62
N ALA A 10 -11.34 -7.74 -6.73
CA ALA A 10 -10.32 -7.28 -5.80
C ALA A 10 -10.14 -5.76 -5.88
N GLN A 11 -10.12 -5.20 -7.09
CA GLN A 11 -10.02 -3.76 -7.31
C GLN A 11 -11.22 -3.01 -6.70
N GLU A 12 -12.43 -3.51 -6.92
CA GLU A 12 -13.64 -2.92 -6.36
C GLU A 12 -13.60 -2.93 -4.83
N GLY A 13 -13.08 -4.00 -4.22
CA GLY A 13 -12.93 -4.10 -2.77
C GLY A 13 -11.97 -3.06 -2.22
N LEU A 14 -10.84 -2.83 -2.90
CA LEU A 14 -9.87 -1.82 -2.50
C LEU A 14 -10.45 -0.41 -2.60
N GLU A 15 -11.15 -0.11 -3.69
CA GLU A 15 -11.75 1.21 -3.89
C GLU A 15 -12.83 1.48 -2.86
N ARG A 16 -13.63 0.47 -2.53
CA ARG A 16 -14.68 0.58 -1.52
C ARG A 16 -14.10 0.85 -0.14
N ALA A 17 -13.01 0.14 0.21
CA ALA A 17 -12.33 0.33 1.48
C ALA A 17 -11.74 1.73 1.59
N ALA A 18 -11.13 2.25 0.53
CA ALA A 18 -10.58 3.60 0.50
C ALA A 18 -11.69 4.66 0.63
N SER A 19 -12.82 4.47 -0.05
CA SER A 19 -13.95 5.38 0.05
C SER A 19 -14.53 5.42 1.47
N ASN A 20 -14.62 4.27 2.13
CA ASN A 20 -15.07 4.21 3.51
C ASN A 20 -14.09 4.90 4.46
N ALA A 21 -12.79 4.78 4.22
CA ALA A 21 -11.78 5.45 5.01
C ALA A 21 -11.90 6.97 4.87
N ASP A 22 -12.14 7.47 3.65
CA ASP A 22 -12.29 8.90 3.40
C ASP A 22 -13.56 9.48 4.06
N ARG A 23 -14.61 8.67 4.21
CA ARG A 23 -15.82 9.09 4.94
C ARG A 23 -15.58 9.19 6.45
N SER A 24 -14.82 8.26 7.00
CA SER A 24 -14.54 8.22 8.44
C SER A 24 -13.53 9.30 8.83
N THR A 25 -12.52 9.51 8.01
CA THR A 25 -11.48 10.51 8.22
C THR A 25 -11.34 11.30 6.92
N PRO A 26 -11.80 12.55 6.87
CA PRO A 26 -11.73 13.35 5.65
C PRO A 26 -10.33 13.36 5.05
N ASP A 27 -10.25 13.11 3.75
CA ASP A 27 -8.99 13.10 3.00
C ASP A 27 -7.96 12.08 3.48
N TRP A 28 -8.41 10.98 4.12
CA TRP A 28 -7.49 9.96 4.61
C TRP A 28 -6.56 9.44 3.51
N SER A 29 -7.10 9.13 2.33
CA SER A 29 -6.31 8.58 1.23
C SER A 29 -5.24 9.57 0.74
N VAL A 30 -5.56 10.84 0.71
CA VAL A 30 -4.62 11.90 0.32
C VAL A 30 -3.50 12.02 1.36
N THR A 31 -3.88 12.04 2.63
CA THR A 31 -2.93 12.15 3.74
C THR A 31 -1.99 10.95 3.80
N ALA A 32 -2.55 9.73 3.67
CA ALA A 32 -1.76 8.51 3.69
C ALA A 32 -0.80 8.44 2.50
N PHE A 33 -1.28 8.78 1.31
CA PHE A 33 -0.45 8.80 0.10
C PHE A 33 0.72 9.79 0.27
N ALA A 34 0.44 11.02 0.69
CA ALA A 34 1.48 12.03 0.88
C ALA A 34 2.52 11.62 1.91
N ALA A 35 2.08 11.02 3.02
CA ALA A 35 3.00 10.54 4.05
C ALA A 35 3.91 9.44 3.52
N CYS A 36 3.36 8.50 2.72
CA CYS A 36 4.14 7.44 2.09
C CYS A 36 5.16 8.02 1.10
N VAL A 37 4.77 9.00 0.29
CA VAL A 37 5.68 9.65 -0.66
C VAL A 37 6.88 10.25 0.07
N ARG A 38 6.63 10.92 1.19
CA ARG A 38 7.71 11.48 2.00
C ARG A 38 8.61 10.40 2.60
N ALA A 39 8.00 9.30 3.06
CA ALA A 39 8.74 8.21 3.69
C ALA A 39 9.61 7.43 2.71
N ILE A 40 9.19 7.32 1.45
CA ILE A 40 9.93 6.58 0.41
C ILE A 40 11.39 7.04 0.32
N ARG A 41 11.64 8.32 0.49
CA ARG A 41 13.00 8.87 0.41
C ARG A 41 13.93 8.31 1.47
N LYS A 42 13.38 7.83 2.58
CA LYS A 42 14.14 7.28 3.71
C LYS A 42 14.23 5.76 3.67
N MET A 43 13.57 5.13 2.71
CA MET A 43 13.53 3.67 2.64
C MET A 43 14.79 3.11 2.00
N PRO A 44 15.19 1.86 2.39
CA PRO A 44 16.26 1.16 1.68
C PRO A 44 15.83 0.85 0.26
N PRO A 45 16.76 0.41 -0.61
CA PRO A 45 16.42 0.08 -2.01
C PRO A 45 15.30 -0.93 -2.16
N LEU A 46 15.22 -1.91 -1.26
CA LEU A 46 14.15 -2.92 -1.24
C LEU A 46 13.43 -2.85 0.10
N PHE A 47 12.12 -2.87 0.06
CA PHE A 47 11.31 -2.76 1.27
C PHE A 47 9.92 -3.38 1.05
N THR A 48 9.26 -3.77 2.16
CA THR A 48 7.87 -4.19 2.13
C THR A 48 6.97 -2.98 2.32
N PHE A 49 5.72 -3.10 1.89
CA PHE A 49 4.76 -2.02 2.11
C PHE A 49 4.50 -1.79 3.60
N GLU A 50 4.55 -2.85 4.41
CA GLU A 50 4.44 -2.73 5.87
C GLU A 50 5.53 -1.83 6.45
N GLN A 51 6.78 -2.01 6.00
CA GLN A 51 7.89 -1.15 6.41
C GLN A 51 7.66 0.30 6.00
N LEU A 52 7.12 0.51 4.80
CA LEU A 52 6.81 1.86 4.32
C LEU A 52 5.72 2.52 5.19
N ARG A 53 4.69 1.78 5.55
CA ARG A 53 3.63 2.29 6.43
C ARG A 53 4.20 2.74 7.78
N LEU A 54 5.08 1.94 8.36
CA LEU A 54 5.72 2.28 9.63
C LEU A 54 6.59 3.54 9.49
N ALA A 55 7.33 3.65 8.40
CA ALA A 55 8.17 4.82 8.14
C ALA A 55 7.33 6.09 7.87
N ALA A 56 6.11 5.93 7.40
CA ALA A 56 5.21 7.05 7.13
C ALA A 56 4.75 7.77 8.41
N GLY A 57 4.88 7.11 9.57
CA GLY A 57 4.58 7.72 10.86
C GLY A 57 3.16 7.47 11.35
N ASP A 58 2.72 8.33 12.25
CA ASP A 58 1.41 8.21 12.88
C ASP A 58 0.31 8.70 11.94
N ILE A 59 -0.28 7.75 11.24
CA ILE A 59 -1.43 8.01 10.38
C ILE A 59 -2.60 7.26 10.97
N GLU A 60 -3.75 7.94 11.06
CA GLU A 60 -4.96 7.31 11.56
C GLU A 60 -5.28 6.07 10.72
N GLN A 61 -5.56 4.94 11.39
CA GLN A 61 -5.85 3.71 10.67
C GLN A 61 -7.25 3.76 10.09
N PRO A 62 -7.43 3.28 8.86
CA PRO A 62 -8.77 3.23 8.26
C PRO A 62 -9.62 2.14 8.93
N PRO A 63 -10.95 2.23 8.86
CA PRO A 63 -11.83 1.18 9.38
C PRO A 63 -11.55 -0.19 8.77
N ASP A 64 -11.14 -0.24 7.50
CA ASP A 64 -10.78 -1.46 6.81
C ASP A 64 -9.34 -1.33 6.32
N LEU A 65 -8.45 -2.19 6.83
CA LEU A 65 -7.03 -2.14 6.48
C LEU A 65 -6.75 -2.38 5.00
N ARG A 66 -7.71 -2.94 4.26
CA ARG A 66 -7.58 -3.09 2.81
C ARG A 66 -7.49 -1.73 2.09
N ALA A 67 -7.91 -0.65 2.74
CA ALA A 67 -7.75 0.70 2.19
C ALA A 67 -6.28 1.04 1.89
N TRP A 68 -5.35 0.48 2.66
CA TRP A 68 -3.92 0.64 2.41
C TRP A 68 -3.49 0.06 1.07
N GLY A 69 -4.22 -0.96 0.59
CA GLY A 69 -3.94 -1.56 -0.73
C GLY A 69 -4.08 -0.57 -1.86
N ILE A 70 -5.04 0.36 -1.77
CA ILE A 70 -5.20 1.37 -2.82
C ILE A 70 -4.04 2.37 -2.80
N ILE A 71 -3.48 2.65 -1.63
CA ILE A 71 -2.33 3.54 -1.52
C ILE A 71 -1.11 2.90 -2.21
N ALA A 72 -0.85 1.60 -1.93
CA ALA A 72 0.24 0.88 -2.59
C ALA A 72 0.05 0.88 -4.11
N LYS A 73 -1.17 0.63 -4.58
CA LYS A 73 -1.48 0.63 -6.01
C LYS A 73 -1.21 1.99 -6.64
N ARG A 74 -1.65 3.07 -6.01
CA ARG A 74 -1.43 4.43 -6.52
C ARG A 74 0.05 4.78 -6.57
N LEU A 75 0.84 4.33 -5.58
CA LEU A 75 2.28 4.58 -5.58
C LEU A 75 2.97 3.87 -6.75
N VAL A 76 2.53 2.66 -7.11
CA VAL A 76 3.05 1.95 -8.27
C VAL A 76 2.62 2.64 -9.56
N GLU A 77 1.35 3.01 -9.69
CA GLU A 77 0.81 3.66 -10.88
C GLU A 77 1.46 5.02 -11.15
N THR A 78 1.80 5.76 -10.09
CA THR A 78 2.47 7.06 -10.22
C THR A 78 4.00 6.94 -10.24
N GLU A 79 4.51 5.73 -10.29
CA GLU A 79 5.95 5.44 -10.46
C GLU A 79 6.85 5.95 -9.34
N TYR A 80 6.36 6.01 -8.11
CA TYR A 80 7.21 6.25 -6.95
C TYR A 80 7.92 4.97 -6.51
N ILE A 81 7.27 3.82 -6.69
CA ILE A 81 7.82 2.51 -6.38
C ILE A 81 7.44 1.53 -7.50
N GLN A 82 8.14 0.40 -7.55
CA GLN A 82 7.78 -0.67 -8.46
C GLN A 82 7.81 -2.01 -7.74
N ARG A 83 7.00 -2.94 -8.21
CA ARG A 83 7.00 -4.31 -7.74
C ARG A 83 8.21 -5.02 -8.29
N THR A 84 8.94 -5.75 -7.43
CA THR A 84 10.15 -6.47 -7.86
C THR A 84 9.85 -7.91 -8.30
N GLY A 85 8.68 -8.44 -7.97
CA GLY A 85 8.38 -9.85 -8.16
C GLY A 85 9.04 -10.75 -7.12
N ARG A 86 9.77 -10.18 -6.16
CA ARG A 86 10.42 -10.91 -5.06
C ARG A 86 9.61 -10.74 -3.80
N TYR A 87 9.76 -11.69 -2.88
CA TYR A 87 9.05 -11.70 -1.61
C TYR A 87 10.04 -11.86 -0.47
N ALA A 88 9.76 -11.20 0.65
CA ALA A 88 10.53 -11.35 1.86
C ALA A 88 9.70 -12.11 2.90
N PRO A 89 10.29 -13.05 3.66
CA PRO A 89 9.60 -13.60 4.82
C PRO A 89 9.42 -12.50 5.85
N THR A 90 8.28 -12.51 6.54
CA THR A 90 8.03 -11.54 7.61
C THR A 90 7.92 -12.26 8.94
N ALA A 91 8.27 -11.55 10.01
CA ALA A 91 8.09 -12.06 11.37
C ALA A 91 6.64 -11.95 11.84
N SER A 92 5.76 -11.37 11.02
CA SER A 92 4.36 -11.25 11.37
C SER A 92 3.66 -12.60 11.39
N SER A 93 2.49 -12.65 12.01
CA SER A 93 1.69 -13.86 12.09
C SER A 93 1.54 -14.53 10.73
N ASN A 94 1.65 -15.85 10.71
CA ASN A 94 1.57 -16.72 9.53
C ASN A 94 2.82 -16.77 8.67
N CYS A 95 3.85 -15.99 8.94
CA CYS A 95 5.10 -15.96 8.16
C CYS A 95 4.85 -15.89 6.65
N ALA A 96 3.75 -15.27 6.23
CA ALA A 96 3.40 -15.16 4.83
C ALA A 96 4.40 -14.23 4.12
N PRO A 97 4.93 -14.64 2.95
CA PRO A 97 5.85 -13.78 2.21
C PRO A 97 5.18 -12.47 1.82
N LYS A 98 5.91 -11.38 1.97
CA LYS A 98 5.43 -10.03 1.58
C LYS A 98 6.17 -9.57 0.34
N MET A 99 5.43 -8.97 -0.60
CA MET A 99 6.03 -8.41 -1.81
C MET A 99 7.07 -7.36 -1.46
N LEU A 100 8.23 -7.45 -2.10
CA LEU A 100 9.26 -6.42 -2.02
C LEU A 100 9.04 -5.38 -3.12
N TYR A 101 9.14 -4.13 -2.73
CA TYR A 101 9.06 -3.00 -3.64
C TYR A 101 10.42 -2.35 -3.76
N GLN A 102 10.65 -1.68 -4.87
CA GLN A 102 11.87 -0.93 -5.13
C GLN A 102 11.52 0.53 -5.32
N ARG A 103 12.30 1.41 -4.67
CA ARG A 103 12.15 2.85 -4.86
C ARG A 103 12.60 3.22 -6.27
N LEU A 104 11.79 4.02 -6.94
CA LEU A 104 12.16 4.57 -8.25
C LEU A 104 12.73 5.97 -8.04
N THR A 105 13.83 6.24 -8.74
CA THR A 105 14.45 7.56 -8.70
C THR A 105 13.67 8.50 -9.62
N ARG A 106 13.26 9.61 -9.08
CA ARG A 106 12.56 10.65 -9.83
C ARG A 106 13.28 11.97 -9.70
#